data_c628b1ee22d53520613f1fd062e964d6
#
_entry.id   c628b1ee22d53520613f1fd062e964d6
#
_cell.length_a   1.000
_cell.length_b   1.000
_cell.length_c   1.000
_cell.angle_alpha   90.00
_cell.angle_beta   90.00
_cell.angle_gamma   90.00
#
_symmetry.space_group_name_H-M   'P 1'
#
loop_
_entity.id
_entity.type
_entity.pdbx_description
1 polymer ?
#
loop_
_entity_poly.entity_id
_entity_poly.type
_entity_poly.pdbx_seq_one_letter_code
_entity_poly.pdbx_strand_id
1 'polypeptide(L)'
;LLNWISNKNNSTFLPSSALLASATLVGTFIQFFIQIWAINKIGLLRFNFNFDSFIKEEKRIFNLILPASISSGLGQINVYVDMFFASSFQGAASGLAYGNFLIQAPLGILSNSLILPLLTKFSKLKSEKKYVNLGKNLTTGIEYCFLTTIFLTAFFITFNNQIVQLAFQRGAFDFKAVNEVRKILIAYSVGIPFYLYRDLLVRTYYSIEKTKLPFKLSLLGILLNIFFDWILIRLSLIHISEPTRLGA
;
A
#
# COMPACT_ATOMS: atom_id res chain seq x y z
N LEU A 1 13.15 -23.92 -7.38
CA LEU A 1 13.58 -24.38 -6.05
C LEU A 1 12.50 -25.23 -5.40
N LEU A 2 11.24 -24.79 -5.35
CA LEU A 2 10.12 -25.55 -4.74
C LEU A 2 9.82 -26.87 -5.48
N ASN A 3 9.85 -26.89 -6.80
CA ASN A 3 9.70 -28.11 -7.58
C ASN A 3 10.89 -29.08 -7.39
N TRP A 4 12.09 -28.57 -7.12
CA TRP A 4 13.24 -29.41 -6.83
C TRP A 4 13.15 -30.08 -5.46
N ILE A 5 12.63 -29.36 -4.46
CA ILE A 5 12.41 -29.89 -3.10
C ILE A 5 11.25 -30.90 -3.08
N SER A 6 10.16 -30.61 -3.84
CA SER A 6 8.98 -31.48 -3.93
C SER A 6 9.25 -32.81 -4.68
N ASN A 7 10.14 -32.79 -5.67
CA ASN A 7 10.38 -33.97 -6.51
C ASN A 7 11.43 -34.94 -5.94
N LYS A 8 12.17 -34.53 -4.89
CA LYS A 8 13.24 -35.38 -4.33
C LYS A 8 12.80 -36.32 -3.22
N ASN A 9 11.63 -36.11 -2.63
CA ASN A 9 11.12 -37.03 -1.60
C ASN A 9 9.59 -37.10 -1.63
N ASN A 10 9.05 -38.27 -1.98
CA ASN A 10 7.64 -38.65 -1.77
C ASN A 10 7.22 -38.70 -0.28
N SER A 11 7.98 -38.09 0.61
CA SER A 11 7.80 -38.10 2.07
C SER A 11 7.78 -36.70 2.70
N THR A 12 7.52 -35.64 1.93
CA THR A 12 7.31 -34.33 2.58
C THR A 12 5.93 -34.28 3.22
N PHE A 13 5.92 -34.37 4.53
CA PHE A 13 4.75 -34.27 5.43
C PHE A 13 3.91 -32.99 5.27
N LEU A 14 4.42 -32.01 4.53
CA LEU A 14 3.79 -30.70 4.39
C LEU A 14 3.61 -30.32 2.90
N PRO A 15 2.42 -29.85 2.50
CA PRO A 15 2.19 -29.30 1.16
C PRO A 15 3.10 -28.07 0.92
N SER A 16 3.45 -27.82 -0.33
CA SER A 16 4.35 -26.71 -0.73
C SER A 16 3.90 -25.31 -0.21
N SER A 17 2.61 -25.12 -0.03
CA SER A 17 2.05 -23.91 0.60
C SER A 17 2.40 -23.80 2.08
N ALA A 18 2.40 -24.90 2.81
CA ALA A 18 2.78 -24.91 4.23
C ALA A 18 4.29 -24.70 4.43
N LEU A 19 5.12 -25.15 3.50
CA LEU A 19 6.57 -24.85 3.51
C LEU A 19 6.84 -23.36 3.30
N LEU A 20 6.12 -22.69 2.41
CA LEU A 20 6.20 -21.24 2.23
C LEU A 20 5.74 -20.48 3.48
N ALA A 21 4.62 -20.90 4.07
CA ALA A 21 4.12 -20.30 5.30
C ALA A 21 5.10 -20.48 6.47
N SER A 22 5.71 -21.65 6.62
CA SER A 22 6.71 -21.90 7.67
C SER A 22 7.98 -21.06 7.46
N ALA A 23 8.44 -20.88 6.23
CA ALA A 23 9.58 -20.03 5.93
C ALA A 23 9.30 -18.55 6.30
N THR A 24 8.09 -18.07 6.04
CA THR A 24 7.67 -16.71 6.45
C THR A 24 7.63 -16.60 7.98
N LEU A 25 7.09 -17.59 8.70
CA LEU A 25 7.08 -17.61 10.16
C LEU A 25 8.51 -17.57 10.73
N VAL A 26 9.41 -18.41 10.24
CA VAL A 26 10.81 -18.41 10.67
C VAL A 26 11.47 -17.05 10.41
N GLY A 27 11.25 -16.46 9.25
CA GLY A 27 11.76 -15.12 8.93
C GLY A 27 11.27 -14.04 9.90
N THR A 28 9.97 -14.05 10.24
CA THR A 28 9.41 -13.08 11.19
C THR A 28 9.92 -13.32 12.63
N PHE A 29 10.10 -14.55 13.04
CA PHE A 29 10.73 -14.87 14.34
C PHE A 29 12.17 -14.36 14.41
N ILE A 30 12.98 -14.62 13.40
CA ILE A 30 14.36 -14.12 13.34
C ILE A 30 14.38 -12.59 13.42
N GLN A 31 13.52 -11.90 12.64
CA GLN A 31 13.40 -10.46 12.68
C GLN A 31 13.02 -9.94 14.07
N PHE A 32 12.06 -10.59 14.74
CA PHE A 32 11.64 -10.25 16.09
C PHE A 32 12.79 -10.35 17.10
N PHE A 33 13.52 -11.45 17.08
CA PHE A 33 14.67 -11.64 18.01
C PHE A 33 15.79 -10.65 17.74
N ILE A 34 16.10 -10.32 16.48
CA ILE A 34 17.10 -9.30 16.13
C ILE A 34 16.68 -7.92 16.69
N GLN A 35 15.38 -7.58 16.58
CA GLN A 35 14.88 -6.32 17.12
C GLN A 35 14.96 -6.26 18.64
N ILE A 36 14.56 -7.33 19.34
CA ILE A 36 14.69 -7.41 20.81
C ILE A 36 16.15 -7.28 21.24
N TRP A 37 17.05 -8.00 20.57
CA TRP A 37 18.49 -7.94 20.86
C TRP A 37 19.03 -6.52 20.66
N ALA A 38 18.65 -5.84 19.58
CA ALA A 38 19.07 -4.47 19.31
C ALA A 38 18.55 -3.48 20.38
N ILE A 39 17.28 -3.59 20.77
CA ILE A 39 16.66 -2.74 21.80
C ILE A 39 17.31 -2.99 23.18
N ASN A 40 17.60 -4.25 23.50
CA ASN A 40 18.28 -4.60 24.75
C ASN A 40 19.70 -4.02 24.81
N LYS A 41 20.44 -4.07 23.69
CA LYS A 41 21.79 -3.51 23.60
C LYS A 41 21.83 -1.99 23.83
N ILE A 42 20.75 -1.29 23.49
CA ILE A 42 20.62 0.18 23.69
C ILE A 42 20.13 0.49 25.12
N GLY A 43 19.78 -0.52 25.93
CA GLY A 43 19.30 -0.35 27.30
C GLY A 43 17.87 0.22 27.40
N LEU A 44 17.09 0.17 26.32
CA LEU A 44 15.71 0.64 26.26
C LEU A 44 14.68 -0.42 26.71
N LEU A 45 15.11 -1.66 26.92
CA LEU A 45 14.26 -2.76 27.38
C LEU A 45 14.04 -2.65 28.89
N ARG A 46 13.19 -1.72 29.30
CA ARG A 46 12.74 -1.59 30.69
C ARG A 46 11.26 -1.96 30.76
N PHE A 47 10.98 -3.19 31.14
CA PHE A 47 9.61 -3.60 31.46
C PHE A 47 9.25 -3.08 32.86
N ASN A 48 8.53 -1.97 32.91
CA ASN A 48 7.99 -1.44 34.15
C ASN A 48 6.47 -1.66 34.14
N PHE A 49 6.01 -2.69 34.83
CA PHE A 49 4.59 -3.05 34.93
C PHE A 49 3.92 -2.23 36.06
N ASN A 50 3.98 -0.90 35.98
CA ASN A 50 3.22 -0.04 36.88
C ASN A 50 1.83 0.21 36.28
N PHE A 51 0.85 -0.54 36.75
CA PHE A 51 -0.55 -0.48 36.27
C PHE A 51 -1.24 0.83 36.59
N ASP A 52 -0.87 1.55 37.64
CA ASP A 52 -1.57 2.77 38.10
C ASP A 52 -1.31 4.03 37.24
N SER A 53 -0.17 4.12 36.57
CA SER A 53 0.09 5.23 35.65
C SER A 53 -0.51 5.01 34.24
N PHE A 54 -0.90 3.78 33.94
CA PHE A 54 -1.42 3.35 32.64
C PHE A 54 -2.82 3.93 32.37
N ILE A 55 -3.69 4.00 33.36
CA ILE A 55 -5.13 4.24 33.20
C ILE A 55 -5.47 5.66 32.68
N LYS A 56 -4.67 6.67 32.96
CA LYS A 56 -4.95 8.06 32.54
C LYS A 56 -4.54 8.37 31.10
N GLU A 57 -3.48 7.77 30.61
CA GLU A 57 -3.00 7.97 29.24
C GLU A 57 -3.60 6.98 28.23
N GLU A 58 -4.09 5.83 28.69
CA GLU A 58 -4.71 4.81 27.84
C GLU A 58 -5.85 5.36 26.96
N LYS A 59 -6.76 6.12 27.58
CA LYS A 59 -7.93 6.65 26.85
C LYS A 59 -7.51 7.63 25.74
N ARG A 60 -6.45 8.41 25.96
CA ARG A 60 -5.89 9.32 24.96
C ARG A 60 -5.23 8.54 23.84
N ILE A 61 -4.37 7.57 24.19
CA ILE A 61 -3.67 6.71 23.24
C ILE A 61 -4.66 5.88 22.42
N PHE A 62 -5.65 5.28 23.06
CA PHE A 62 -6.69 4.51 22.39
C PHE A 62 -7.50 5.34 21.41
N ASN A 63 -7.91 6.56 21.79
CA ASN A 63 -8.65 7.49 20.94
C ASN A 63 -7.82 8.00 19.73
N LEU A 64 -6.49 7.91 19.78
CA LEU A 64 -5.61 8.26 18.66
C LEU A 64 -5.33 7.04 17.78
N ILE A 65 -5.02 5.90 18.40
CA ILE A 65 -4.64 4.68 17.67
C ILE A 65 -5.85 4.09 16.94
N LEU A 66 -7.01 4.01 17.58
CA LEU A 66 -8.20 3.37 17.00
C LEU A 66 -8.61 3.97 15.65
N PRO A 67 -8.81 5.30 15.50
CA PRO A 67 -9.13 5.89 14.19
C PRO A 67 -8.00 5.73 13.17
N ALA A 68 -6.73 5.79 13.60
CA ALA A 68 -5.60 5.61 12.72
C ALA A 68 -5.50 4.18 12.20
N SER A 69 -5.68 3.18 13.07
CA SER A 69 -5.68 1.75 12.70
C SER A 69 -6.83 1.41 11.77
N ILE A 70 -8.04 1.89 12.08
CA ILE A 70 -9.20 1.69 11.20
C ILE A 70 -8.96 2.37 9.86
N SER A 71 -8.44 3.60 9.82
CA SER A 71 -8.12 4.31 8.58
C SER A 71 -7.11 3.56 7.70
N SER A 72 -6.12 2.91 8.32
CA SER A 72 -5.16 2.06 7.61
C SER A 72 -5.81 0.78 7.08
N GLY A 73 -6.68 0.16 7.89
CA GLY A 73 -7.46 -1.02 7.50
C GLY A 73 -8.45 -0.73 6.36
N LEU A 74 -9.06 0.45 6.36
CA LEU A 74 -9.94 0.89 5.28
C LEU A 74 -9.22 0.92 3.92
N GLY A 75 -7.93 1.28 3.88
CA GLY A 75 -7.14 1.21 2.65
C GLY A 75 -7.03 -0.20 2.08
N GLN A 76 -6.95 -1.22 2.94
CA GLN A 76 -6.95 -2.63 2.51
C GLN A 76 -8.33 -3.07 2.00
N ILE A 77 -9.40 -2.60 2.64
CA ILE A 77 -10.78 -2.88 2.18
C ILE A 77 -10.97 -2.36 0.75
N ASN A 78 -10.47 -1.17 0.42
CA ASN A 78 -10.53 -0.62 -0.92
C ASN A 78 -9.90 -1.56 -1.96
N VAL A 79 -8.71 -2.09 -1.68
CA VAL A 79 -8.03 -3.05 -2.56
C VAL A 79 -8.85 -4.32 -2.77
N TYR A 80 -9.51 -4.83 -1.72
CA TYR A 80 -10.37 -6.01 -1.84
C TYR A 80 -11.65 -5.71 -2.63
N VAL A 81 -12.21 -4.52 -2.50
CA VAL A 81 -13.37 -4.07 -3.30
C VAL A 81 -13.00 -4.04 -4.78
N ASP A 82 -11.88 -3.39 -5.14
CA ASP A 82 -11.40 -3.34 -6.51
C ASP A 82 -11.18 -4.75 -7.09
N MET A 83 -10.57 -5.66 -6.30
CA MET A 83 -10.37 -7.06 -6.70
C MET A 83 -11.68 -7.83 -6.86
N PHE A 84 -12.65 -7.60 -5.98
CA PHE A 84 -13.98 -8.22 -6.08
C PHE A 84 -14.67 -7.84 -7.38
N PHE A 85 -14.71 -6.57 -7.71
CA PHE A 85 -15.27 -6.10 -8.97
C PHE A 85 -14.47 -6.58 -10.19
N ALA A 86 -13.16 -6.55 -10.12
CA ALA A 86 -12.29 -7.05 -11.19
C ALA A 86 -12.40 -8.56 -11.43
N SER A 87 -12.85 -9.34 -10.44
CA SER A 87 -13.03 -10.79 -10.57
C SER A 87 -14.09 -11.18 -11.62
N SER A 88 -14.97 -10.24 -11.97
CA SER A 88 -15.95 -10.42 -13.05
C SER A 88 -15.31 -10.49 -14.45
N PHE A 89 -14.05 -10.09 -14.60
CA PHE A 89 -13.31 -10.10 -15.85
C PHE A 89 -12.13 -11.07 -15.77
N GLN A 90 -11.99 -11.94 -16.77
CA GLN A 90 -10.94 -12.95 -16.79
C GLN A 90 -9.54 -12.32 -16.77
N GLY A 91 -8.75 -12.64 -15.76
CA GLY A 91 -7.37 -12.15 -15.60
C GLY A 91 -7.23 -10.73 -15.02
N ALA A 92 -8.32 -9.97 -14.85
CA ALA A 92 -8.23 -8.59 -14.38
C ALA A 92 -7.77 -8.49 -12.91
N ALA A 93 -8.28 -9.33 -12.02
CA ALA A 93 -7.88 -9.34 -10.62
C ALA A 93 -6.38 -9.65 -10.44
N SER A 94 -5.85 -10.62 -11.18
CA SER A 94 -4.42 -10.92 -11.20
C SER A 94 -3.61 -9.79 -11.82
N GLY A 95 -4.10 -9.20 -12.90
CA GLY A 95 -3.49 -8.03 -13.53
C GLY A 95 -3.35 -6.84 -12.59
N LEU A 96 -4.40 -6.54 -11.82
CA LEU A 96 -4.38 -5.50 -10.77
C LEU A 96 -3.33 -5.84 -9.69
N ALA A 97 -3.25 -7.08 -9.25
CA ALA A 97 -2.27 -7.51 -8.26
C ALA A 97 -0.83 -7.31 -8.76
N TYR A 98 -0.53 -7.72 -10.00
CA TYR A 98 0.80 -7.52 -10.61
C TYR A 98 1.14 -6.05 -10.82
N GLY A 99 0.20 -5.25 -11.34
CA GLY A 99 0.40 -3.81 -11.52
C GLY A 99 0.63 -3.09 -10.20
N ASN A 100 -0.16 -3.41 -9.18
CA ASN A 100 0.00 -2.85 -7.83
C ASN A 100 1.36 -3.21 -7.23
N PHE A 101 1.81 -4.46 -7.36
CA PHE A 101 3.11 -4.91 -6.86
C PHE A 101 4.28 -4.08 -7.42
N LEU A 102 4.26 -3.79 -8.72
CA LEU A 102 5.31 -2.98 -9.38
C LEU A 102 5.37 -1.55 -8.84
N ILE A 103 4.22 -0.96 -8.53
CA ILE A 103 4.13 0.43 -8.05
C ILE A 103 4.41 0.54 -6.55
N GLN A 104 4.00 -0.43 -5.76
CA GLN A 104 4.15 -0.41 -4.31
C GLN A 104 5.62 -0.32 -3.86
N ALA A 105 6.54 -0.98 -4.54
CA ALA A 105 7.95 -0.96 -4.17
C ALA A 105 8.57 0.45 -4.26
N PRO A 106 8.50 1.17 -5.41
CA PRO A 106 8.99 2.55 -5.50
C PRO A 106 8.23 3.52 -4.58
N LEU A 107 6.90 3.38 -4.46
CA LEU A 107 6.11 4.22 -3.56
C LEU A 107 6.51 4.03 -2.09
N GLY A 108 6.77 2.79 -1.67
CA GLY A 108 7.28 2.49 -0.33
C GLY A 108 8.63 3.14 -0.05
N ILE A 109 9.55 3.10 -1.03
CA ILE A 109 10.85 3.77 -0.93
C ILE A 109 10.67 5.29 -0.78
N LEU A 110 9.85 5.91 -1.64
CA LEU A 110 9.59 7.35 -1.58
C LEU A 110 8.90 7.77 -0.28
N SER A 111 7.88 7.03 0.15
CA SER A 111 7.18 7.31 1.40
C SER A 111 8.12 7.23 2.61
N ASN A 112 8.96 6.20 2.69
CA ASN A 112 9.89 6.03 3.81
C ASN A 112 11.05 7.03 3.76
N SER A 113 11.54 7.41 2.58
CA SER A 113 12.68 8.31 2.44
C SER A 113 12.30 9.78 2.58
N LEU A 114 11.14 10.19 2.06
CA LEU A 114 10.71 11.59 2.04
C LEU A 114 9.72 11.91 3.17
N ILE A 115 8.69 11.09 3.33
CA ILE A 115 7.55 11.44 4.19
C ILE A 115 7.83 11.08 5.65
N LEU A 116 8.47 9.95 5.94
CA LEU A 116 8.73 9.54 7.30
C LEU A 116 9.62 10.52 8.10
N PRO A 117 10.71 11.09 7.54
CA PRO A 117 11.47 12.15 8.21
C PRO A 117 10.66 13.44 8.45
N LEU A 118 9.75 13.78 7.52
CA LEU A 118 8.86 14.93 7.70
C LEU A 118 7.88 14.73 8.86
N LEU A 119 7.38 13.53 9.07
CA LEU A 119 6.49 13.20 10.19
C LEU A 119 7.13 13.55 11.54
N THR A 120 8.37 13.14 11.76
CA THR A 120 9.10 13.44 13.00
C THR A 120 9.33 14.94 13.18
N LYS A 121 9.70 15.63 12.09
CA LYS A 121 9.87 17.08 12.07
C LYS A 121 8.58 17.83 12.38
N PHE A 122 7.45 17.42 11.82
CA PHE A 122 6.13 18.02 12.07
C PHE A 122 5.70 17.83 13.53
N SER A 123 5.89 16.64 14.09
CA SER A 123 5.59 16.37 15.51
C SER A 123 6.41 17.28 16.44
N LYS A 124 7.70 17.49 16.13
CA LYS A 124 8.56 18.41 16.88
C LYS A 124 8.08 19.87 16.76
N LEU A 125 7.79 20.34 15.53
CA LEU A 125 7.31 21.71 15.32
C LEU A 125 5.97 21.97 15.99
N LYS A 126 5.09 20.94 16.06
CA LYS A 126 3.85 21.01 16.82
C LYS A 126 4.11 21.16 18.32
N SER A 127 5.00 20.36 18.89
CA SER A 127 5.33 20.44 20.32
C SER A 127 5.90 21.82 20.72
N GLU A 128 6.68 22.43 19.80
CA GLU A 128 7.22 23.78 19.94
C GLU A 128 6.23 24.89 19.58
N LYS A 129 4.99 24.56 19.19
CA LYS A 129 3.92 25.49 18.73
C LYS A 129 4.32 26.36 17.52
N LYS A 130 5.29 25.92 16.72
CA LYS A 130 5.79 26.63 15.53
C LYS A 130 5.00 26.30 14.27
N TYR A 131 3.70 26.63 14.25
CA TYR A 131 2.78 26.26 13.16
C TYR A 131 3.15 26.90 11.81
N VAL A 132 3.70 28.12 11.79
CA VAL A 132 4.16 28.78 10.54
C VAL A 132 5.27 27.95 9.90
N ASN A 133 6.22 27.48 10.68
CA ASN A 133 7.32 26.66 10.21
C ASN A 133 6.83 25.26 9.76
N LEU A 134 5.81 24.72 10.43
CA LEU A 134 5.16 23.48 10.02
C LEU A 134 4.53 23.64 8.62
N GLY A 135 3.79 24.72 8.39
CA GLY A 135 3.21 25.04 7.09
C GLY A 135 4.26 25.15 5.99
N LYS A 136 5.34 25.92 6.22
CA LYS A 136 6.46 26.03 5.27
C LYS A 136 7.08 24.67 4.92
N ASN A 137 7.36 23.84 5.93
CA ASN A 137 7.92 22.50 5.69
C ASN A 137 6.94 21.57 4.97
N LEU A 138 5.63 21.72 5.19
CA LEU A 138 4.61 20.96 4.46
C LEU A 138 4.61 21.37 2.97
N THR A 139 4.65 22.69 2.66
CA THR A 139 4.74 23.17 1.28
C THR A 139 5.98 22.61 0.58
N THR A 140 7.14 22.69 1.22
CA THR A 140 8.38 22.10 0.70
C THR A 140 8.25 20.57 0.51
N GLY A 141 7.59 19.87 1.44
CA GLY A 141 7.30 18.45 1.29
C GLY A 141 6.41 18.14 0.09
N ILE A 142 5.40 18.97 -0.17
CA ILE A 142 4.53 18.85 -1.35
C ILE A 142 5.34 19.05 -2.64
N GLU A 143 6.23 20.06 -2.69
CA GLU A 143 7.10 20.34 -3.84
C GLU A 143 8.02 19.14 -4.15
N TYR A 144 8.68 18.57 -3.14
CA TYR A 144 9.50 17.36 -3.32
C TYR A 144 8.69 16.16 -3.78
N CYS A 145 7.50 15.95 -3.20
CA CYS A 145 6.59 14.90 -3.66
C CYS A 145 6.20 15.11 -5.12
N PHE A 146 5.92 16.35 -5.53
CA PHE A 146 5.57 16.68 -6.90
C PHE A 146 6.70 16.33 -7.88
N LEU A 147 7.89 16.81 -7.62
CA LEU A 147 9.05 16.55 -8.47
C LEU A 147 9.34 15.04 -8.61
N THR A 148 9.40 14.33 -7.49
CA THR A 148 9.72 12.90 -7.51
C THR A 148 8.64 12.06 -8.17
N THR A 149 7.37 12.40 -7.97
CA THR A 149 6.25 11.64 -8.57
C THR A 149 6.10 11.88 -10.06
N ILE A 150 6.39 13.08 -10.57
CA ILE A 150 6.40 13.33 -12.02
C ILE A 150 7.43 12.46 -12.72
N PHE A 151 8.66 12.40 -12.19
CA PHE A 151 9.71 11.54 -12.74
C PHE A 151 9.29 10.07 -12.71
N LEU A 152 8.76 9.61 -11.58
CA LEU A 152 8.34 8.22 -11.43
C LEU A 152 7.17 7.88 -12.37
N THR A 153 6.19 8.75 -12.48
CA THR A 153 5.05 8.60 -13.40
C THR A 153 5.54 8.53 -14.86
N ALA A 154 6.38 9.48 -15.27
CA ALA A 154 6.95 9.49 -16.63
C ALA A 154 7.76 8.21 -16.90
N PHE A 155 8.56 7.77 -15.95
CA PHE A 155 9.33 6.52 -16.02
C PHE A 155 8.43 5.31 -16.26
N PHE A 156 7.39 5.12 -15.44
CA PHE A 156 6.47 3.99 -15.60
C PHE A 156 5.65 4.06 -16.89
N ILE A 157 5.21 5.25 -17.30
CA ILE A 157 4.47 5.42 -18.57
C ILE A 157 5.38 5.13 -19.77
N THR A 158 6.62 5.57 -19.74
CA THR A 158 7.56 5.37 -20.87
C THR A 158 8.03 3.93 -20.97
N PHE A 159 8.39 3.33 -19.84
CA PHE A 159 8.99 1.99 -19.79
C PHE A 159 8.00 0.89 -19.36
N ASN A 160 6.68 1.13 -19.43
CA ASN A 160 5.67 0.17 -18.96
C ASN A 160 5.87 -1.25 -19.49
N ASN A 161 6.13 -1.40 -20.78
CA ASN A 161 6.30 -2.70 -21.42
C ASN A 161 7.56 -3.41 -20.94
N GLN A 162 8.70 -2.71 -20.93
CA GLN A 162 9.99 -3.25 -20.52
C GLN A 162 9.97 -3.66 -19.04
N ILE A 163 9.35 -2.84 -18.18
CA ILE A 163 9.23 -3.14 -16.75
C ILE A 163 8.42 -4.42 -16.53
N VAL A 164 7.26 -4.54 -17.17
CA VAL A 164 6.39 -5.73 -17.00
C VAL A 164 7.06 -6.97 -17.57
N GLN A 165 7.70 -6.86 -18.75
CA GLN A 165 8.43 -7.96 -19.38
C GLN A 165 9.58 -8.43 -18.46
N LEU A 166 10.42 -7.52 -18.02
CA LEU A 166 11.57 -7.85 -17.18
C LEU A 166 11.15 -8.49 -15.84
N ALA A 167 10.06 -8.00 -15.25
CA ALA A 167 9.60 -8.49 -13.97
C ALA A 167 8.90 -9.86 -14.05
N PHE A 168 8.06 -10.07 -15.08
CA PHE A 168 7.10 -11.17 -15.07
C PHE A 168 7.13 -12.07 -16.31
N GLN A 169 7.67 -11.65 -17.47
CA GLN A 169 7.61 -12.43 -18.69
C GLN A 169 8.50 -13.68 -18.61
N ARG A 170 7.95 -14.74 -18.01
CA ARG A 170 8.60 -16.06 -17.90
C ARG A 170 7.56 -17.14 -17.67
N GLY A 171 7.85 -18.34 -18.16
CA GLY A 171 6.96 -19.50 -18.00
C GLY A 171 5.59 -19.28 -18.62
N ALA A 172 4.55 -19.38 -17.81
CA ALA A 172 3.16 -19.23 -18.25
C ALA A 172 2.70 -17.76 -18.44
N PHE A 173 3.55 -16.77 -18.10
CA PHE A 173 3.22 -15.34 -18.27
C PHE A 173 3.56 -14.90 -19.70
N ASP A 174 2.57 -15.00 -20.57
CA ASP A 174 2.69 -14.76 -22.02
C ASP A 174 2.57 -13.28 -22.40
N PHE A 175 2.69 -12.97 -23.69
CA PHE A 175 2.56 -11.62 -24.22
C PHE A 175 1.18 -10.99 -23.98
N LYS A 176 0.12 -11.80 -23.92
CA LYS A 176 -1.23 -11.32 -23.64
C LYS A 176 -1.32 -10.80 -22.19
N ALA A 177 -0.78 -11.58 -21.25
CA ALA A 177 -0.69 -11.17 -19.84
C ALA A 177 0.17 -9.90 -19.67
N VAL A 178 1.31 -9.80 -20.35
CA VAL A 178 2.15 -8.59 -20.38
C VAL A 178 1.33 -7.38 -20.86
N ASN A 179 0.58 -7.53 -21.96
CA ASN A 179 -0.22 -6.43 -22.52
C ASN A 179 -1.33 -5.94 -21.58
N GLU A 180 -1.98 -6.85 -20.86
CA GLU A 180 -2.99 -6.47 -19.88
C GLU A 180 -2.37 -5.75 -18.66
N VAL A 181 -1.31 -6.29 -18.09
CA VAL A 181 -0.64 -5.69 -16.91
C VAL A 181 -0.03 -4.33 -17.25
N ARG A 182 0.53 -4.12 -18.45
CA ARG A 182 1.07 -2.81 -18.84
C ARG A 182 0.01 -1.71 -18.91
N LYS A 183 -1.21 -2.03 -19.37
CA LYS A 183 -2.32 -1.06 -19.40
C LYS A 183 -2.69 -0.63 -17.99
N ILE A 184 -2.79 -1.60 -17.09
CA ILE A 184 -3.06 -1.36 -15.67
C ILE A 184 -1.94 -0.55 -15.03
N LEU A 185 -0.68 -0.86 -15.36
CA LEU A 185 0.48 -0.13 -14.85
C LEU A 185 0.46 1.35 -15.28
N ILE A 186 0.07 1.65 -16.53
CA ILE A 186 -0.10 3.03 -16.99
C ILE A 186 -1.18 3.75 -16.18
N ALA A 187 -2.35 3.12 -15.98
CA ALA A 187 -3.43 3.70 -15.20
C ALA A 187 -3.01 3.98 -13.75
N TYR A 188 -2.34 3.04 -13.09
CA TYR A 188 -1.80 3.24 -11.75
C TYR A 188 -0.73 4.32 -11.69
N SER A 189 0.09 4.46 -12.76
CA SER A 189 1.15 5.46 -12.81
C SER A 189 0.61 6.88 -12.75
N VAL A 190 -0.54 7.14 -13.38
CA VAL A 190 -1.24 8.43 -13.28
C VAL A 190 -1.70 8.70 -11.84
N GLY A 191 -1.99 7.65 -11.08
CA GLY A 191 -2.40 7.74 -9.67
C GLY A 191 -1.25 8.03 -8.69
N ILE A 192 0.02 7.82 -9.08
CA ILE A 192 1.20 7.96 -8.20
C ILE A 192 1.26 9.31 -7.47
N PRO A 193 1.12 10.47 -8.14
CA PRO A 193 1.17 11.77 -7.48
C PRO A 193 0.11 11.90 -6.38
N PHE A 194 -1.13 11.52 -6.69
CA PHE A 194 -2.24 11.61 -5.75
C PHE A 194 -2.06 10.71 -4.54
N TYR A 195 -1.51 9.50 -4.75
CA TYR A 195 -1.20 8.57 -3.68
C TYR A 195 -0.18 9.17 -2.70
N LEU A 196 0.94 9.71 -3.22
CA LEU A 196 1.99 10.24 -2.36
C LEU A 196 1.57 11.54 -1.65
N TYR A 197 0.79 12.41 -2.30
CA TYR A 197 0.19 13.58 -1.65
C TYR A 197 -0.76 13.20 -0.53
N ARG A 198 -1.63 12.22 -0.79
CA ARG A 198 -2.52 11.69 0.23
C ARG A 198 -1.74 11.16 1.42
N ASP A 199 -0.68 10.37 1.20
CA ASP A 199 0.15 9.81 2.27
C ASP A 199 0.83 10.90 3.09
N LEU A 200 1.40 11.93 2.45
CA LEU A 200 1.98 13.09 3.11
C LEU A 200 0.96 13.83 3.98
N LEU A 201 -0.23 14.12 3.46
CA LEU A 201 -1.28 14.83 4.18
C LEU A 201 -1.80 14.01 5.36
N VAL A 202 -2.08 12.72 5.17
CA VAL A 202 -2.53 11.82 6.25
C VAL A 202 -1.51 11.78 7.39
N ARG A 203 -0.23 11.62 7.08
CA ARG A 203 0.83 11.61 8.09
C ARG A 203 1.01 12.97 8.76
N THR A 204 0.81 14.07 8.03
CA THR A 204 0.78 15.42 8.63
C THR A 204 -0.34 15.54 9.67
N TYR A 205 -1.55 15.06 9.35
CA TYR A 205 -2.65 15.05 10.31
C TYR A 205 -2.36 14.17 11.53
N TYR A 206 -1.69 13.03 11.33
CA TYR A 206 -1.29 12.16 12.44
C TYR A 206 -0.24 12.85 13.33
N SER A 207 0.73 13.55 12.75
CA SER A 207 1.75 14.28 13.50
C SER A 207 1.18 15.38 14.39
N ILE A 208 0.04 15.97 14.00
CA ILE A 208 -0.66 16.98 14.81
C ILE A 208 -1.82 16.40 15.64
N GLU A 209 -1.91 15.08 15.77
CA GLU A 209 -2.92 14.35 16.55
C GLU A 209 -4.38 14.56 16.07
N LYS A 210 -4.58 14.95 14.82
CA LYS A 210 -5.93 15.12 14.22
C LYS A 210 -6.31 13.91 13.37
N THR A 211 -6.38 12.73 13.98
CA THR A 211 -6.59 11.44 13.28
C THR A 211 -8.01 11.24 12.72
N LYS A 212 -8.99 11.94 13.27
CA LYS A 212 -10.42 11.79 12.88
C LYS A 212 -10.71 12.28 11.45
N LEU A 213 -9.99 13.31 10.98
CA LEU A 213 -10.22 13.85 9.63
C LEU A 213 -9.76 12.90 8.53
N PRO A 214 -8.52 12.36 8.55
CA PRO A 214 -8.10 11.34 7.59
C PRO A 214 -9.03 10.11 7.59
N PHE A 215 -9.50 9.68 8.75
CA PHE A 215 -10.46 8.59 8.86
C PHE A 215 -11.76 8.87 8.08
N LYS A 216 -12.40 10.04 8.32
CA LYS A 216 -13.62 10.42 7.61
C LYS A 216 -13.42 10.53 6.10
N LEU A 217 -12.29 11.11 5.67
CA LEU A 217 -11.95 11.24 4.26
C LEU A 217 -11.67 9.88 3.60
N SER A 218 -11.02 8.96 4.32
CA SER A 218 -10.81 7.59 3.84
C SER A 218 -12.13 6.84 3.67
N LEU A 219 -13.05 6.97 4.62
CA LEU A 219 -14.37 6.37 4.54
C LEU A 219 -15.15 6.90 3.32
N LEU A 220 -15.17 8.23 3.14
CA LEU A 220 -15.79 8.85 1.97
C LEU A 220 -15.15 8.35 0.67
N GLY A 221 -13.81 8.26 0.63
CA GLY A 221 -13.08 7.76 -0.53
C GLY A 221 -13.49 6.34 -0.92
N ILE A 222 -13.66 5.44 0.05
CA ILE A 222 -14.11 4.06 -0.20
C ILE A 222 -15.54 4.04 -0.74
N LEU A 223 -16.44 4.81 -0.15
CA LEU A 223 -17.83 4.89 -0.64
C LEU A 223 -17.90 5.38 -2.09
N LEU A 224 -17.09 6.39 -2.42
CA LEU A 224 -16.98 6.89 -3.79
C LEU A 224 -16.36 5.84 -4.73
N ASN A 225 -15.33 5.12 -4.28
CA ASN A 225 -14.72 4.05 -5.07
C ASN A 225 -15.74 2.95 -5.39
N ILE A 226 -16.45 2.42 -4.39
CA ILE A 226 -17.52 1.41 -4.59
C ILE A 226 -18.55 1.92 -5.59
N PHE A 227 -18.96 3.18 -5.48
CA PHE A 227 -19.96 3.78 -6.37
C PHE A 227 -19.46 3.87 -7.81
N PHE A 228 -18.22 4.34 -8.01
CA PHE A 228 -17.61 4.45 -9.34
C PHE A 228 -17.33 3.08 -9.95
N ASP A 229 -16.84 2.12 -9.19
CA ASP A 229 -16.62 0.76 -9.66
C ASP A 229 -17.93 0.14 -10.15
N TRP A 230 -19.00 0.29 -9.37
CA TRP A 230 -20.32 -0.22 -9.74
C TRP A 230 -20.85 0.41 -11.04
N ILE A 231 -20.69 1.73 -11.22
CA ILE A 231 -21.11 2.43 -12.44
C ILE A 231 -20.26 2.00 -13.63
N LEU A 232 -18.93 2.02 -13.48
CA LEU A 232 -18.01 1.75 -14.59
C LEU A 232 -18.12 0.32 -15.09
N ILE A 233 -18.35 -0.64 -14.20
CA ILE A 233 -18.57 -2.03 -14.58
C ILE A 233 -19.88 -2.18 -15.34
N ARG A 234 -20.96 -1.55 -14.90
CA ARG A 234 -22.23 -1.58 -15.65
C ARG A 234 -22.09 -0.96 -17.03
N LEU A 235 -21.42 0.16 -17.15
CA LEU A 235 -21.14 0.80 -18.45
C LEU A 235 -20.28 -0.10 -19.35
N SER A 236 -19.27 -0.76 -18.81
CA SER A 236 -18.43 -1.70 -19.53
C SER A 236 -19.20 -2.93 -20.00
N LEU A 237 -20.06 -3.50 -19.16
CA LEU A 237 -20.90 -4.65 -19.52
C LEU A 237 -21.92 -4.30 -20.59
N ILE A 238 -22.50 -3.08 -20.60
CA ILE A 238 -23.40 -2.60 -21.64
C ILE A 238 -22.66 -2.52 -22.98
N HIS A 239 -21.42 -2.02 -23.00
CA HIS A 239 -20.61 -1.92 -24.23
C HIS A 239 -20.16 -3.29 -24.77
N ILE A 240 -19.96 -4.28 -23.90
CA ILE A 240 -19.58 -5.65 -24.30
C ILE A 240 -20.82 -6.42 -24.84
N SER A 241 -22.01 -6.10 -24.37
CA SER A 241 -23.26 -6.76 -24.79
C SER A 241 -23.86 -6.23 -26.11
N GLU A 242 -23.26 -5.18 -26.70
CA GLU A 242 -23.73 -4.54 -27.96
C GLU A 242 -22.96 -4.85 -29.26
N PRO A 243 -22.24 -5.96 -29.47
CA PRO A 243 -21.52 -6.17 -30.74
C PRO A 243 -22.31 -6.90 -31.85
N THR A 244 -23.59 -7.12 -31.73
CA THR A 244 -24.30 -7.99 -32.72
C THR A 244 -25.60 -7.45 -33.30
N ARG A 245 -25.95 -6.17 -33.17
CA ARG A 245 -27.15 -5.63 -33.81
C ARG A 245 -26.92 -4.76 -35.07
N LEU A 246 -25.72 -4.65 -35.57
CA LEU A 246 -25.41 -3.88 -36.80
C LEU A 246 -24.94 -4.77 -37.97
N GLY A 247 -25.30 -6.04 -38.01
CA GLY A 247 -24.97 -7.00 -39.07
C GLY A 247 -26.10 -7.92 -39.48
N ALA A 248 -27.29 -7.35 -39.65
CA ALA A 248 -28.41 -8.09 -40.29
C ALA A 248 -29.06 -7.21 -41.33
#